data_cb7c9030b34524b70f556346e80eb5a4
#
_entry.id   cb7c9030b34524b70f556346e80eb5a4
#
_cell.length_a   1.000
_cell.length_b   1.000
_cell.length_c   1.000
_cell.angle_alpha   90.00
_cell.angle_beta   90.00
_cell.angle_gamma   90.00
#
_symmetry.space_group_name_H-M   'P 1'
#
loop_
_entity.id
_entity.type
_entity.pdbx_description
1 polymer ?
#
loop_
_entity_poly.entity_id
_entity_poly.type
_entity_poly.pdbx_seq_one_letter_code
_entity_poly.pdbx_strand_id
1 'polypeptide(L)'
;KHLVASLFEVRKDLQDYLVTSETMEAEDDANSLPDEILNDYRIDRILDALNVNELKDFVRRTCTDDRDFRALFLSQFAKVNVPDSSSKPIYVNQIKNLIQASTDRHGYMDYREVKEFHSALSEILDIAAMSIKNGNNSQALTIIFSVLEEVTTVIINADDSDGYLIGSIDEAFDLIKEIIESNLD
;
A
#
# COMPACT_ATOMS: atom_id res chain seq x y z
N LYS A 1 20.90 0.90 6.58
CA LYS A 1 22.12 0.21 7.11
C LYS A 1 21.87 -0.43 8.49
N HIS A 2 21.03 0.15 9.38
CA HIS A 2 20.76 -0.41 10.70
C HIS A 2 19.89 -1.68 10.68
N LEU A 3 18.93 -1.78 9.77
CA LEU A 3 18.02 -2.94 9.67
C LEU A 3 18.74 -4.23 9.23
N VAL A 4 19.72 -4.11 8.36
CA VAL A 4 20.53 -5.25 7.89
C VAL A 4 21.47 -5.75 8.99
N ALA A 5 22.01 -4.84 9.83
CA ALA A 5 22.84 -5.21 10.97
C ALA A 5 22.05 -5.97 12.05
N SER A 6 20.80 -5.53 12.33
CA SER A 6 19.92 -6.22 13.28
C SER A 6 19.54 -7.62 12.84
N LEU A 7 19.31 -7.85 11.54
CA LEU A 7 19.00 -9.17 10.99
C LEU A 7 20.21 -10.13 11.07
N PHE A 8 21.42 -9.59 10.94
CA PHE A 8 22.67 -10.38 11.09
C PHE A 8 22.94 -10.78 12.54
N GLU A 9 22.65 -9.89 13.51
CA GLU A 9 22.77 -10.20 14.96
C GLU A 9 21.75 -11.26 15.37
N VAL A 10 20.48 -11.14 14.99
CA VAL A 10 19.44 -12.14 15.28
C VAL A 10 19.80 -13.50 14.68
N ARG A 11 20.37 -13.53 13.47
CA ARG A 11 20.81 -14.77 12.83
C ARG A 11 21.99 -15.42 13.57
N LYS A 12 22.90 -14.63 14.11
CA LYS A 12 24.04 -15.11 14.89
C LYS A 12 23.59 -15.70 16.24
N ASP A 13 22.69 -15.01 16.94
CA ASP A 13 22.15 -15.47 18.22
C ASP A 13 21.34 -16.77 18.07
N LEU A 14 20.59 -16.93 16.95
CA LEU A 14 19.90 -18.19 16.61
C LEU A 14 20.87 -19.33 16.26
N GLN A 15 21.97 -19.04 15.61
CA GLN A 15 22.99 -20.03 15.27
C GLN A 15 23.76 -20.51 16.49
N ASP A 16 24.08 -19.60 17.41
CA ASP A 16 24.72 -19.91 18.70
C ASP A 16 23.77 -20.70 19.62
N TYR A 17 22.46 -20.43 19.59
CA TYR A 17 21.45 -21.18 20.31
C TYR A 17 21.29 -22.60 19.78
N LEU A 18 21.32 -22.81 18.46
CA LEU A 18 21.24 -24.13 17.83
C LEU A 18 22.48 -25.02 18.11
N VAL A 19 23.67 -24.41 18.15
CA VAL A 19 24.91 -25.14 18.45
C VAL A 19 24.97 -25.56 19.93
N THR A 20 24.40 -24.77 20.87
CA THR A 20 24.32 -25.15 22.28
C THR A 20 23.24 -26.20 22.59
N SER A 21 22.20 -26.31 21.74
CA SER A 21 21.15 -27.32 21.92
C SER A 21 21.53 -28.72 21.41
N GLU A 22 22.52 -28.86 20.53
CA GLU A 22 23.00 -30.17 20.04
C GLU A 22 23.88 -30.93 21.06
N THR A 23 24.25 -30.31 22.20
CA THR A 23 25.11 -30.95 23.23
C THR A 23 24.37 -31.37 24.50
N MET A 24 23.06 -31.21 24.58
CA MET A 24 22.25 -31.72 25.70
C MET A 24 21.37 -32.88 25.22
N GLU A 25 21.71 -34.07 25.75
CA GLU A 25 21.10 -35.38 25.48
C GLU A 25 19.57 -35.38 25.64
N ALA A 26 18.97 -36.18 24.79
CA ALA A 26 17.57 -36.50 24.67
C ALA A 26 16.84 -36.67 25.99
N GLU A 27 15.74 -35.94 26.19
CA GLU A 27 14.49 -36.46 26.75
C GLU A 27 13.35 -35.46 26.42
N ASP A 28 12.34 -35.96 25.73
CA ASP A 28 10.95 -35.52 25.56
C ASP A 28 10.57 -34.13 26.11
N ASP A 29 10.68 -33.08 25.28
CA ASP A 29 9.74 -31.95 25.26
C ASP A 29 9.86 -31.14 23.95
N ALA A 30 9.54 -31.77 22.83
CA ALA A 30 9.48 -31.10 21.51
C ALA A 30 8.16 -30.34 21.34
N ASN A 31 7.73 -29.56 22.33
CA ASN A 31 6.48 -28.81 22.19
C ASN A 31 6.43 -27.53 23.02
N SER A 32 7.24 -26.52 22.70
CA SER A 32 6.96 -25.14 23.18
C SER A 32 7.76 -24.04 22.53
N LEU A 33 7.97 -24.07 21.22
CA LEU A 33 8.21 -22.80 20.50
C LEU A 33 6.85 -22.15 20.26
N PRO A 34 6.70 -20.83 20.52
CA PRO A 34 5.47 -20.13 20.19
C PRO A 34 5.09 -20.39 18.73
N ASP A 35 3.81 -20.64 18.46
CA ASP A 35 3.30 -20.95 17.11
C ASP A 35 3.68 -19.87 16.07
N GLU A 36 3.89 -18.63 16.49
CA GLU A 36 4.38 -17.53 15.66
C GLU A 36 5.80 -17.76 15.13
N ILE A 37 6.74 -18.21 15.98
CA ILE A 37 8.14 -18.48 15.57
C ILE A 37 8.22 -19.69 14.64
N LEU A 38 7.41 -20.73 14.91
CA LEU A 38 7.30 -21.90 14.06
C LEU A 38 6.72 -21.56 12.67
N ASN A 39 5.78 -20.64 12.60
CA ASN A 39 5.18 -20.20 11.35
C ASN A 39 6.15 -19.37 10.50
N ASP A 40 6.91 -18.45 11.10
CA ASP A 40 7.91 -17.65 10.38
C ASP A 40 9.02 -18.53 9.79
N TYR A 41 9.54 -19.49 10.57
CA TYR A 41 10.53 -20.45 10.09
C TYR A 41 10.02 -21.34 8.94
N ARG A 42 8.73 -21.71 8.97
CA ARG A 42 8.09 -22.46 7.88
C ARG A 42 7.93 -21.64 6.62
N ILE A 43 7.59 -20.34 6.75
CA ILE A 43 7.45 -19.41 5.62
C ILE A 43 8.79 -19.23 4.93
N ASP A 44 9.86 -18.96 5.66
CA ASP A 44 11.20 -18.78 5.10
C ASP A 44 11.68 -20.03 4.34
N ARG A 45 11.49 -21.21 4.92
CA ARG A 45 11.84 -22.49 4.24
C ARG A 45 11.04 -22.72 2.95
N ILE A 46 9.77 -22.30 2.93
CA ILE A 46 8.95 -22.42 1.72
C ILE A 46 9.44 -21.41 0.68
N LEU A 47 9.73 -20.16 1.07
CA LEU A 47 10.23 -19.13 0.18
C LEU A 47 11.59 -19.52 -0.43
N ASP A 48 12.48 -20.10 0.35
CA ASP A 48 13.80 -20.58 -0.12
C ASP A 48 13.69 -21.78 -1.09
N ALA A 49 12.64 -22.59 -0.93
CA ALA A 49 12.40 -23.75 -1.79
C ALA A 49 11.66 -23.43 -3.09
N LEU A 50 10.93 -22.30 -3.14
CA LEU A 50 10.19 -21.86 -4.31
C LEU A 50 11.13 -21.27 -5.37
N ASN A 51 10.91 -21.64 -6.63
CA ASN A 51 11.57 -20.91 -7.71
C ASN A 51 10.89 -19.56 -7.98
N VAL A 52 11.65 -18.62 -8.57
CA VAL A 52 11.19 -17.24 -8.83
C VAL A 52 9.91 -17.19 -9.68
N ASN A 53 9.69 -18.14 -10.58
CA ASN A 53 8.50 -18.15 -11.43
C ASN A 53 7.26 -18.59 -10.64
N GLU A 54 7.39 -19.58 -9.79
CA GLU A 54 6.31 -20.03 -8.90
C GLU A 54 5.88 -18.89 -7.96
N LEU A 55 6.85 -18.16 -7.39
CA LEU A 55 6.56 -17.00 -6.56
C LEU A 55 5.87 -15.89 -7.34
N LYS A 56 6.32 -15.57 -8.55
CA LYS A 56 5.69 -14.57 -9.42
C LYS A 56 4.26 -14.96 -9.81
N ASP A 57 4.02 -16.24 -10.08
CA ASP A 57 2.69 -16.72 -10.46
C ASP A 57 1.75 -16.74 -9.25
N PHE A 58 2.25 -17.03 -8.06
CA PHE A 58 1.49 -16.89 -6.82
C PHE A 58 1.09 -15.42 -6.61
N VAL A 59 2.05 -14.49 -6.65
CA VAL A 59 1.78 -13.06 -6.46
C VAL A 59 0.79 -12.53 -7.50
N ARG A 60 0.91 -12.90 -8.79
CA ARG A 60 -0.05 -12.50 -9.83
C ARG A 60 -1.45 -12.98 -9.55
N ARG A 61 -1.62 -14.24 -9.15
CA ARG A 61 -2.94 -14.80 -8.82
C ARG A 61 -3.52 -14.09 -7.61
N THR A 62 -2.76 -13.95 -6.55
CA THR A 62 -3.22 -13.25 -5.34
C THR A 62 -3.60 -11.81 -5.64
N CYS A 63 -2.81 -11.07 -6.44
CA CYS A 63 -3.17 -9.72 -6.90
C CYS A 63 -4.43 -9.69 -7.80
N THR A 64 -4.80 -10.79 -8.44
CA THR A 64 -6.02 -10.88 -9.26
C THR A 64 -7.24 -11.13 -8.39
N ASP A 65 -7.10 -11.97 -7.40
CA ASP A 65 -8.20 -12.49 -6.59
C ASP A 65 -8.46 -11.64 -5.34
N ASP A 66 -7.43 -10.93 -4.82
CA ASP A 66 -7.47 -10.11 -3.62
C ASP A 66 -7.11 -8.66 -3.95
N ARG A 67 -8.11 -7.76 -3.81
CA ARG A 67 -7.97 -6.34 -4.13
C ARG A 67 -7.08 -5.62 -3.12
N ASP A 68 -7.15 -5.97 -1.84
CA ASP A 68 -6.40 -5.33 -0.77
C ASP A 68 -4.93 -5.74 -0.85
N PHE A 69 -4.66 -7.02 -1.09
CA PHE A 69 -3.30 -7.48 -1.35
C PHE A 69 -2.70 -6.81 -2.58
N ARG A 70 -3.46 -6.63 -3.66
CA ARG A 70 -3.00 -5.88 -4.85
C ARG A 70 -2.60 -4.46 -4.50
N ALA A 71 -3.44 -3.73 -3.76
CA ALA A 71 -3.16 -2.36 -3.35
C ALA A 71 -1.88 -2.29 -2.51
N LEU A 72 -1.74 -3.18 -1.52
CA LEU A 72 -0.55 -3.28 -0.68
C LEU A 72 0.70 -3.59 -1.51
N PHE A 73 0.64 -4.59 -2.40
CA PHE A 73 1.74 -4.98 -3.25
C PHE A 73 2.20 -3.84 -4.16
N LEU A 74 1.27 -3.15 -4.80
CA LEU A 74 1.58 -2.00 -5.65
C LEU A 74 2.19 -0.84 -4.85
N SER A 75 1.70 -0.56 -3.64
CA SER A 75 2.25 0.50 -2.79
C SER A 75 3.69 0.21 -2.37
N GLN A 76 4.01 -1.04 -2.04
CA GLN A 76 5.35 -1.43 -1.58
C GLN A 76 6.38 -1.56 -2.72
N PHE A 77 5.95 -2.03 -3.89
CA PHE A 77 6.85 -2.40 -4.98
C PHE A 77 6.77 -1.51 -6.22
N ALA A 78 5.97 -0.44 -6.21
CA ALA A 78 5.87 0.50 -7.32
C ALA A 78 7.21 1.18 -7.69
N LYS A 79 8.20 1.19 -6.78
CA LYS A 79 9.57 1.66 -7.07
C LYS A 79 10.35 0.79 -8.07
N VAL A 80 9.90 -0.45 -8.32
CA VAL A 80 10.57 -1.37 -9.22
C VAL A 80 10.09 -1.13 -10.65
N ASN A 81 10.70 -0.13 -11.32
CA ASN A 81 10.69 0.05 -12.79
C ASN A 81 9.32 -0.02 -13.52
N VAL A 82 8.25 0.51 -12.94
CA VAL A 82 7.12 0.92 -13.76
C VAL A 82 7.40 2.35 -14.18
N PRO A 83 7.53 2.66 -15.50
CA PRO A 83 7.70 4.04 -15.93
C PRO A 83 6.57 4.90 -15.35
N ASP A 84 6.91 6.04 -14.78
CA ASP A 84 6.03 6.98 -14.09
C ASP A 84 4.75 7.33 -14.88
N SER A 85 4.81 7.23 -16.21
CA SER A 85 3.71 7.47 -17.12
C SER A 85 2.64 6.37 -17.17
N SER A 86 2.87 5.19 -16.59
CA SER A 86 1.93 4.06 -16.68
C SER A 86 0.98 3.95 -15.48
N SER A 87 1.30 4.56 -14.35
CA SER A 87 0.45 4.52 -13.14
C SER A 87 -0.65 5.60 -13.14
N LYS A 88 -0.38 6.77 -13.72
CA LYS A 88 -1.37 7.87 -13.80
C LYS A 88 -2.69 7.45 -14.44
N PRO A 89 -2.72 6.75 -15.60
CA PRO A 89 -3.97 6.28 -16.20
C PRO A 89 -4.79 5.35 -15.30
N ILE A 90 -4.14 4.59 -14.42
CA ILE A 90 -4.82 3.67 -13.50
C ILE A 90 -5.64 4.46 -12.48
N TYR A 91 -5.02 5.44 -11.81
CA TYR A 91 -5.70 6.26 -10.80
C TYR A 91 -6.76 7.16 -11.45
N VAL A 92 -6.44 7.80 -12.57
CA VAL A 92 -7.40 8.60 -13.34
C VAL A 92 -8.63 7.78 -13.72
N ASN A 93 -8.45 6.56 -14.24
CA ASN A 93 -9.58 5.69 -14.61
C ASN A 93 -10.36 5.23 -13.38
N GLN A 94 -9.68 4.95 -12.26
CA GLN A 94 -10.35 4.58 -11.00
C GLN A 94 -11.24 5.73 -10.52
N ILE A 95 -10.73 6.96 -10.46
CA ILE A 95 -11.48 8.13 -10.03
C ILE A 95 -12.63 8.43 -10.99
N LYS A 96 -12.42 8.35 -12.31
CA LYS A 96 -13.48 8.51 -13.32
C LYS A 96 -14.60 7.49 -13.15
N ASN A 97 -14.27 6.24 -12.86
CA ASN A 97 -15.27 5.22 -12.59
C ASN A 97 -16.07 5.53 -11.31
N LEU A 98 -15.42 6.05 -10.27
CA LEU A 98 -16.09 6.52 -9.05
C LEU A 98 -17.03 7.71 -9.37
N ILE A 99 -16.55 8.71 -10.11
CA ILE A 99 -17.37 9.84 -10.55
C ILE A 99 -18.60 9.34 -11.31
N GLN A 100 -18.42 8.46 -12.28
CA GLN A 100 -19.52 7.91 -13.07
C GLN A 100 -20.52 7.12 -12.22
N ALA A 101 -20.06 6.41 -11.19
CA ALA A 101 -20.92 5.67 -10.27
C ALA A 101 -21.67 6.58 -9.30
N SER A 102 -21.13 7.75 -8.97
CA SER A 102 -21.69 8.71 -8.02
C SER A 102 -22.47 9.85 -8.68
N THR A 103 -22.54 9.91 -9.99
CA THR A 103 -23.29 10.93 -10.73
C THR A 103 -24.56 10.36 -11.33
N ASP A 104 -25.63 11.18 -11.38
CA ASP A 104 -26.86 10.86 -12.08
C ASP A 104 -26.68 10.91 -13.60
N ARG A 105 -27.76 10.62 -14.36
CA ARG A 105 -27.77 10.68 -15.85
C ARG A 105 -27.46 12.06 -16.44
N HIS A 106 -27.51 13.11 -15.63
CA HIS A 106 -27.21 14.50 -16.04
C HIS A 106 -25.81 14.93 -15.60
N GLY A 107 -25.04 14.04 -14.95
CA GLY A 107 -23.70 14.32 -14.45
C GLY A 107 -23.70 15.10 -13.13
N TYR A 108 -24.84 15.13 -12.40
CA TYR A 108 -24.95 15.77 -11.10
C TYR A 108 -24.73 14.76 -9.98
N MET A 109 -24.00 15.18 -8.94
CA MET A 109 -23.73 14.39 -7.72
C MET A 109 -24.48 15.00 -6.56
N ASP A 110 -25.44 14.28 -5.98
CA ASP A 110 -26.20 14.76 -4.83
C ASP A 110 -25.40 14.68 -3.54
N TYR A 111 -25.90 15.29 -2.47
CA TYR A 111 -25.25 15.37 -1.18
C TYR A 111 -24.79 14.00 -0.63
N ARG A 112 -25.60 12.96 -0.76
CA ARG A 112 -25.27 11.63 -0.25
C ARG A 112 -24.16 11.00 -1.08
N GLU A 113 -24.26 11.13 -2.39
CA GLU A 113 -23.25 10.62 -3.33
C GLU A 113 -21.92 11.33 -3.16
N VAL A 114 -21.92 12.66 -2.88
CA VAL A 114 -20.73 13.44 -2.56
C VAL A 114 -20.00 12.88 -1.34
N LYS A 115 -20.76 12.53 -0.28
CA LYS A 115 -20.18 11.96 0.93
C LYS A 115 -19.57 10.57 0.69
N GLU A 116 -20.25 9.72 -0.09
CA GLU A 116 -19.75 8.39 -0.45
C GLU A 116 -18.51 8.49 -1.35
N PHE A 117 -18.53 9.42 -2.33
CA PHE A 117 -17.40 9.69 -3.20
C PHE A 117 -16.19 10.23 -2.44
N HIS A 118 -16.39 11.16 -1.50
CA HIS A 118 -15.34 11.65 -0.62
C HIS A 118 -14.67 10.50 0.16
N SER A 119 -15.48 9.58 0.74
CA SER A 119 -14.93 8.44 1.46
C SER A 119 -14.02 7.58 0.56
N ALA A 120 -14.43 7.33 -0.67
CA ALA A 120 -13.63 6.58 -1.64
C ALA A 120 -12.36 7.35 -2.09
N LEU A 121 -12.41 8.69 -2.17
CA LEU A 121 -11.24 9.52 -2.45
C LEU A 121 -10.25 9.50 -1.29
N SER A 122 -10.72 9.53 -0.04
CA SER A 122 -9.84 9.44 1.13
C SER A 122 -9.07 8.12 1.15
N GLU A 123 -9.68 6.99 0.77
CA GLU A 123 -8.95 5.72 0.62
C GLU A 123 -7.84 5.81 -0.45
N ILE A 124 -8.07 6.55 -1.53
CA ILE A 124 -7.04 6.77 -2.57
C ILE A 124 -5.92 7.70 -2.05
N LEU A 125 -6.26 8.75 -1.30
CA LEU A 125 -5.30 9.65 -0.68
C LEU A 125 -4.49 8.96 0.43
N ASP A 126 -5.08 8.02 1.17
CA ASP A 126 -4.36 7.16 2.11
C ASP A 126 -3.24 6.37 1.43
N ILE A 127 -3.46 5.88 0.20
CA ILE A 127 -2.41 5.21 -0.58
C ILE A 127 -1.28 6.20 -0.91
N ALA A 128 -1.60 7.45 -1.21
CA ALA A 128 -0.59 8.49 -1.42
C ALA A 128 0.21 8.78 -0.13
N ALA A 129 -0.46 8.91 1.02
CA ALA A 129 0.17 9.09 2.33
C ALA A 129 1.10 7.92 2.68
N MET A 130 0.67 6.69 2.44
CA MET A 130 1.53 5.50 2.61
C MET A 130 2.74 5.52 1.67
N SER A 131 2.56 6.00 0.44
CA SER A 131 3.66 6.13 -0.52
C SER A 131 4.69 7.15 -0.07
N ILE A 132 4.29 8.27 0.54
CA ILE A 132 5.18 9.27 1.16
C ILE A 132 5.98 8.63 2.28
N LYS A 133 5.33 7.94 3.23
CA LYS A 133 5.98 7.25 4.35
C LYS A 133 7.02 6.23 3.88
N ASN A 134 6.77 5.59 2.74
CA ASN A 134 7.70 4.65 2.11
C ASN A 134 8.78 5.34 1.26
N GLY A 135 8.81 6.68 1.22
CA GLY A 135 9.74 7.49 0.42
C GLY A 135 9.50 7.40 -1.10
N ASN A 136 8.30 6.99 -1.53
CA ASN A 136 7.90 6.95 -2.94
C ASN A 136 7.11 8.20 -3.33
N ASN A 137 7.77 9.35 -3.27
CA ASN A 137 7.16 10.65 -3.52
C ASN A 137 6.62 10.78 -4.97
N SER A 138 7.25 10.10 -5.94
CA SER A 138 6.78 10.12 -7.33
C SER A 138 5.41 9.47 -7.49
N GLN A 139 5.19 8.32 -6.86
CA GLN A 139 3.88 7.65 -6.87
C GLN A 139 2.85 8.49 -6.11
N ALA A 140 3.21 9.02 -4.94
CA ALA A 140 2.32 9.87 -4.16
C ALA A 140 1.84 11.07 -4.98
N LEU A 141 2.75 11.80 -5.64
CA LEU A 141 2.40 12.92 -6.52
C LEU A 141 1.51 12.49 -7.69
N THR A 142 1.76 11.32 -8.28
CA THR A 142 0.92 10.78 -9.36
C THR A 142 -0.52 10.56 -8.89
N ILE A 143 -0.72 10.02 -7.69
CA ILE A 143 -2.05 9.82 -7.09
C ILE A 143 -2.69 11.17 -6.79
N ILE A 144 -1.99 12.03 -6.07
CA ILE A 144 -2.49 13.35 -5.65
C ILE A 144 -2.93 14.18 -6.84
N PHE A 145 -2.11 14.28 -7.89
CA PHE A 145 -2.49 15.03 -9.10
C PHE A 145 -3.65 14.39 -9.86
N SER A 146 -3.78 13.05 -9.84
CA SER A 146 -4.94 12.39 -10.43
C SER A 146 -6.22 12.75 -9.68
N VAL A 147 -6.19 12.82 -8.34
CA VAL A 147 -7.33 13.27 -7.52
C VAL A 147 -7.67 14.73 -7.83
N LEU A 148 -6.69 15.65 -7.77
CA LEU A 148 -6.90 17.07 -8.01
C LEU A 148 -7.48 17.34 -9.42
N GLU A 149 -6.94 16.68 -10.45
CA GLU A 149 -7.40 16.84 -11.83
C GLU A 149 -8.87 16.39 -11.99
N GLU A 150 -9.24 15.25 -11.45
CA GLU A 150 -10.57 14.68 -11.67
C GLU A 150 -11.64 15.30 -10.75
N VAL A 151 -11.33 15.59 -9.48
CA VAL A 151 -12.28 16.22 -8.53
C VAL A 151 -12.69 17.60 -9.01
N THR A 152 -11.75 18.40 -9.55
CA THR A 152 -12.07 19.73 -10.08
C THR A 152 -13.05 19.69 -11.25
N THR A 153 -13.21 18.57 -11.94
CA THR A 153 -14.17 18.44 -13.05
C THR A 153 -15.61 18.30 -12.59
N VAL A 154 -15.84 17.77 -11.38
CA VAL A 154 -17.19 17.47 -10.87
C VAL A 154 -17.69 18.44 -9.82
N ILE A 155 -16.81 19.18 -9.14
CA ILE A 155 -17.17 20.05 -8.02
C ILE A 155 -18.25 21.08 -8.38
N ILE A 156 -18.27 21.56 -9.61
CA ILE A 156 -19.27 22.54 -10.09
C ILE A 156 -20.66 21.92 -10.31
N ASN A 157 -20.73 20.58 -10.42
CA ASN A 157 -21.95 19.82 -10.64
C ASN A 157 -22.26 18.89 -9.45
N ALA A 158 -21.82 19.27 -8.25
CA ALA A 158 -22.00 18.48 -7.03
C ALA A 158 -22.63 19.32 -5.92
N ASP A 159 -23.46 18.71 -5.09
CA ASP A 159 -23.95 19.32 -3.84
C ASP A 159 -22.89 19.15 -2.74
N ASP A 160 -21.88 19.99 -2.77
CA ASP A 160 -20.81 20.01 -1.77
C ASP A 160 -21.09 20.99 -0.61
N SER A 161 -22.36 21.02 -0.14
CA SER A 161 -22.82 21.94 0.91
C SER A 161 -22.02 21.82 2.21
N ASP A 162 -21.53 20.64 2.53
CA ASP A 162 -20.69 20.36 3.71
C ASP A 162 -19.18 20.47 3.43
N GLY A 163 -18.76 20.73 2.21
CA GLY A 163 -17.35 20.91 1.84
C GLY A 163 -16.52 19.64 1.79
N TYR A 164 -17.15 18.48 1.55
CA TYR A 164 -16.44 17.19 1.48
C TYR A 164 -15.41 17.14 0.32
N LEU A 165 -15.79 17.65 -0.87
CA LEU A 165 -14.88 17.66 -2.02
C LEU A 165 -13.76 18.70 -1.83
N ILE A 166 -14.10 19.85 -1.25
CA ILE A 166 -13.11 20.86 -0.86
C ILE A 166 -12.15 20.25 0.17
N GLY A 167 -12.65 19.49 1.16
CA GLY A 167 -11.84 18.78 2.13
C GLY A 167 -10.87 17.78 1.50
N SER A 168 -11.30 17.03 0.47
CA SER A 168 -10.41 16.14 -0.27
C SER A 168 -9.31 16.90 -1.03
N ILE A 169 -9.61 18.08 -1.55
CA ILE A 169 -8.64 18.94 -2.20
C ILE A 169 -7.62 19.47 -1.18
N ASP A 170 -8.09 19.91 -0.01
CA ASP A 170 -7.22 20.40 1.07
C ASP A 170 -6.30 19.28 1.56
N GLU A 171 -6.82 18.07 1.79
CA GLU A 171 -6.03 16.88 2.14
C GLU A 171 -4.95 16.58 1.09
N ALA A 172 -5.30 16.65 -0.20
CA ALA A 172 -4.34 16.48 -1.28
C ALA A 172 -3.20 17.52 -1.25
N PHE A 173 -3.51 18.77 -0.94
CA PHE A 173 -2.51 19.82 -0.77
C PHE A 173 -1.65 19.64 0.48
N ASP A 174 -2.21 19.15 1.57
CA ASP A 174 -1.45 18.85 2.79
C ASP A 174 -0.43 17.72 2.53
N LEU A 175 -0.78 16.70 1.75
CA LEU A 175 0.16 15.67 1.34
C LEU A 175 1.29 16.21 0.44
N ILE A 176 1.00 17.17 -0.46
CA ILE A 176 2.05 17.85 -1.24
C ILE A 176 3.00 18.60 -0.32
N LYS A 177 2.46 19.30 0.68
CA LYS A 177 3.26 20.03 1.67
C LYS A 177 4.16 19.06 2.45
N GLU A 178 3.65 17.91 2.90
CA GLU A 178 4.45 16.87 3.58
C GLU A 178 5.63 16.40 2.70
N ILE A 179 5.39 16.18 1.39
CA ILE A 179 6.46 15.83 0.45
C ILE A 179 7.52 16.93 0.35
N ILE A 180 7.11 18.20 0.30
CA ILE A 180 8.05 19.33 0.20
C ILE A 180 8.88 19.42 1.49
N GLU A 181 8.25 19.37 2.65
CA GLU A 181 8.91 19.45 3.95
C GLU A 181 9.90 18.29 4.16
N SER A 182 9.52 17.07 3.78
CA SER A 182 10.39 15.89 3.88
C SER A 182 11.63 15.89 2.98
N ASN A 183 11.65 16.76 1.95
CA ASN A 183 12.81 16.91 1.06
C ASN A 183 13.72 18.09 1.44
N LEU A 184 13.37 18.89 2.46
CA LEU A 184 14.15 20.03 2.92
C LEU A 184 15.09 19.68 4.10
N ASP A 185 14.89 18.51 4.74
CA ASP A 185 15.72 17.94 5.79
C ASP A 185 16.78 16.98 5.21
#